data_c3f6a1dd4d6dabc164628745a6975eb9
#
_entry.id   c3f6a1dd4d6dabc164628745a6975eb9
#
_cell.length_a   1.000
_cell.length_b   1.000
_cell.length_c   1.000
_cell.angle_alpha   90.00
_cell.angle_beta   90.00
_cell.angle_gamma   90.00
#
_symmetry.space_group_name_H-M   'P 1'
#
loop_
_entity.id
_entity.type
_entity.pdbx_description
1 polymer ?
#
loop_
_entity_poly.entity_id
_entity_poly.type
_entity_poly.pdbx_seq_one_letter_code
_entity_poly.pdbx_strand_id
1 'polypeptide(L)'
;VVGDTGVGQKKITRRFIPAKLQDNPYLMQTDDYLIMLSSLPVVQRKQFLEGDWSAFENSAFPEFDITTHVVQPFDIPRNWLRFRTCDWGYSSAACVLWIAVDFDNNFWVYREHYTQRVTADVFARQVMEKEHNEYIRYGILDSSTWAKRGDAGPSIAETMIREGCRWRPSDRSPRSRVA
;
A
#
# COMPACT_ATOMS: atom_id res chain seq x y z
N VAL A 1 -2.71 19.23 -2.83
CA VAL A 1 -2.29 19.11 -1.41
C VAL A 1 -2.76 20.37 -0.70
N VAL A 2 -3.64 20.23 0.30
CA VAL A 2 -4.08 21.35 1.15
C VAL A 2 -3.09 21.42 2.32
N GLY A 3 -2.24 22.44 2.32
CA GLY A 3 -1.38 22.74 3.45
C GLY A 3 -2.08 23.75 4.37
N ASP A 4 -2.25 23.40 5.64
CA ASP A 4 -2.73 24.32 6.67
C ASP A 4 -1.53 25.13 7.18
N THR A 5 -1.56 26.46 6.96
CA THR A 5 -0.49 27.37 7.37
C THR A 5 -0.86 28.19 8.61
N GLY A 6 -1.96 27.89 9.32
CA GLY A 6 -2.35 28.56 10.57
C GLY A 6 -2.77 30.04 10.44
N VAL A 7 -2.74 30.60 9.25
CA VAL A 7 -3.12 32.00 8.98
C VAL A 7 -4.08 32.01 7.79
N GLY A 8 -5.35 31.85 8.07
CA GLY A 8 -6.43 31.90 7.08
C GLY A 8 -6.30 30.84 5.99
N GLN A 9 -7.33 30.06 5.73
CA GLN A 9 -7.31 29.01 4.70
C GLN A 9 -7.03 29.61 3.32
N LYS A 10 -5.77 29.61 2.89
CA LYS A 10 -5.39 29.96 1.53
C LYS A 10 -5.33 28.68 0.70
N LYS A 11 -6.28 28.49 -0.20
CA LYS A 11 -6.31 27.35 -1.12
C LYS A 11 -5.16 27.50 -2.12
N ILE A 12 -4.11 26.69 -1.96
CA ILE A 12 -3.01 26.62 -2.93
C ILE A 12 -3.30 25.45 -3.87
N THR A 13 -3.49 25.75 -5.15
CA THR A 13 -3.64 24.74 -6.19
C THR A 13 -2.28 24.50 -6.86
N ARG A 14 -1.83 23.26 -6.87
CA ARG A 14 -0.67 22.84 -7.68
C ARG A 14 -1.19 21.98 -8.81
N ARG A 15 -0.80 22.29 -10.04
CA ARG A 15 -1.12 21.50 -11.23
C ARG A 15 0.18 20.88 -11.75
N PHE A 16 0.21 19.57 -11.86
CA PHE A 16 1.27 18.86 -12.57
C PHE A 16 0.93 18.85 -14.06
N ILE A 17 1.87 19.27 -14.89
CA ILE A 17 1.76 19.21 -16.35
C ILE A 17 2.83 18.21 -16.79
N PRO A 18 2.44 17.00 -17.22
CA PRO A 18 3.41 16.03 -17.71
C PRO A 18 4.04 16.54 -19.01
N ALA A 19 5.35 16.39 -19.12
CA ALA A 19 6.10 16.65 -20.34
C ALA A 19 7.14 15.54 -20.50
N LYS A 20 7.24 15.01 -21.71
CA LYS A 20 8.22 14.00 -22.11
C LYS A 20 9.28 14.64 -22.99
N LEU A 21 10.44 14.01 -23.09
CA LEU A 21 11.48 14.45 -24.00
C LEU A 21 10.97 14.58 -25.44
N GLN A 22 10.10 13.66 -25.85
CA GLN A 22 9.48 13.63 -27.19
C GLN A 22 8.62 14.85 -27.51
N ASP A 23 8.15 15.56 -26.46
CA ASP A 23 7.35 16.78 -26.64
C ASP A 23 8.21 18.00 -27.03
N ASN A 24 9.55 17.85 -26.99
CA ASN A 24 10.51 18.89 -27.37
C ASN A 24 11.23 18.53 -28.69
N PRO A 25 10.76 19.05 -29.83
CA PRO A 25 11.31 18.70 -31.14
C PRO A 25 12.77 19.15 -31.32
N TYR A 26 13.25 20.14 -30.57
CA TYR A 26 14.64 20.59 -30.64
C TYR A 26 15.60 19.58 -29.99
N LEU A 27 15.21 18.95 -28.88
CA LEU A 27 16.03 17.95 -28.21
C LEU A 27 16.02 16.60 -28.93
N MET A 28 15.04 16.37 -29.79
CA MET A 28 14.96 15.15 -30.62
C MET A 28 15.83 15.21 -31.87
N GLN A 29 16.45 16.36 -32.19
CA GLN A 29 17.30 16.53 -33.37
C GLN A 29 18.72 16.00 -33.19
N THR A 30 19.15 15.73 -31.95
CA THR A 30 20.47 15.24 -31.63
C THR A 30 20.38 14.01 -30.71
N ASP A 31 21.12 12.96 -31.06
CA ASP A 31 21.16 11.72 -30.26
C ASP A 31 21.94 11.89 -28.95
N ASP A 32 22.78 12.90 -28.84
CA ASP A 32 23.64 13.13 -27.67
C ASP A 32 22.87 13.24 -26.37
N TYR A 33 21.75 13.94 -26.39
CA TYR A 33 20.90 14.09 -25.20
C TYR A 33 20.19 12.79 -24.81
N LEU A 34 19.75 12.02 -25.80
CA LEU A 34 19.19 10.67 -25.58
C LEU A 34 20.22 9.71 -24.99
N ILE A 35 21.44 9.73 -25.52
CA ILE A 35 22.56 8.92 -25.01
C ILE A 35 22.86 9.30 -23.56
N MET A 36 22.96 10.59 -23.27
CA MET A 36 23.19 11.09 -21.92
C MET A 36 22.10 10.62 -20.95
N LEU A 37 20.82 10.78 -21.29
CA LEU A 37 19.71 10.34 -20.44
C LEU A 37 19.65 8.82 -20.29
N SER A 38 20.01 8.08 -21.34
CA SER A 38 20.04 6.60 -21.32
C SER A 38 21.15 6.05 -20.39
N SER A 39 22.20 6.83 -20.14
CA SER A 39 23.28 6.47 -19.22
C SER A 39 22.95 6.70 -17.74
N LEU A 40 21.84 7.38 -17.44
CA LEU A 40 21.39 7.64 -16.07
C LEU A 40 20.89 6.36 -15.37
N PRO A 41 20.95 6.31 -14.03
CA PRO A 41 20.30 5.27 -13.26
C PRO A 41 18.81 5.09 -13.66
N VAL A 42 18.29 3.87 -13.52
CA VAL A 42 16.97 3.47 -14.03
C VAL A 42 15.86 4.45 -13.61
N VAL A 43 15.86 4.89 -12.35
CA VAL A 43 14.84 5.79 -11.81
C VAL A 43 14.94 7.18 -12.45
N GLN A 44 16.14 7.76 -12.52
CA GLN A 44 16.36 9.06 -13.13
C GLN A 44 16.05 9.03 -14.63
N ARG A 45 16.38 7.93 -15.30
CA ARG A 45 16.03 7.73 -16.70
C ARG A 45 14.50 7.73 -16.89
N LYS A 46 13.74 7.01 -16.07
CA LYS A 46 12.27 7.03 -16.11
C LYS A 46 11.72 8.44 -15.88
N GLN A 47 12.26 9.17 -14.92
CA GLN A 47 11.83 10.53 -14.62
C GLN A 47 12.09 11.50 -15.77
N PHE A 48 13.30 11.51 -16.31
CA PHE A 48 13.71 12.52 -17.28
C PHE A 48 13.43 12.14 -18.74
N LEU A 49 13.52 10.84 -19.08
CA LEU A 49 13.27 10.38 -20.46
C LEU A 49 11.77 10.11 -20.69
N GLU A 50 11.13 9.44 -19.72
CA GLU A 50 9.74 8.97 -19.86
C GLU A 50 8.74 9.93 -19.19
N GLY A 51 9.23 10.90 -18.42
CA GLY A 51 8.37 11.81 -17.64
C GLY A 51 7.63 11.12 -16.49
N ASP A 52 8.10 9.94 -16.08
CA ASP A 52 7.52 9.18 -14.98
C ASP A 52 8.06 9.65 -13.63
N TRP A 53 7.37 10.59 -13.03
CA TRP A 53 7.70 11.13 -11.69
C TRP A 53 7.18 10.27 -10.55
N SER A 54 6.55 9.12 -10.84
CA SER A 54 6.17 8.12 -9.83
C SER A 54 7.33 7.20 -9.45
N ALA A 55 8.39 7.18 -10.25
CA ALA A 55 9.60 6.44 -9.97
C ALA A 55 10.43 7.14 -8.86
N PHE A 56 10.69 6.45 -7.75
CA PHE A 56 11.49 6.97 -6.63
C PHE A 56 12.73 6.09 -6.40
N GLU A 57 13.89 6.72 -6.17
CA GLU A 57 15.17 6.03 -5.96
C GLU A 57 15.19 5.07 -4.76
N ASN A 58 14.33 5.32 -3.77
CA ASN A 58 14.22 4.51 -2.56
C ASN A 58 12.86 3.81 -2.45
N SER A 59 12.27 3.43 -3.58
CA SER A 59 11.07 2.60 -3.54
C SER A 59 11.38 1.24 -2.92
N ALA A 60 10.57 0.81 -1.96
CA ALA A 60 10.67 -0.52 -1.37
C ALA A 60 10.41 -1.64 -2.41
N PHE A 61 9.70 -1.29 -3.49
CA PHE A 61 9.37 -2.19 -4.61
C PHE A 61 9.64 -1.47 -5.92
N PRO A 62 10.92 -1.37 -6.35
CA PRO A 62 11.29 -0.66 -7.58
C PRO A 62 10.73 -1.30 -8.85
N GLU A 63 10.38 -2.59 -8.77
CA GLU A 63 9.77 -3.36 -9.86
C GLU A 63 8.28 -3.09 -10.04
N PHE A 64 7.63 -2.41 -9.05
CA PHE A 64 6.21 -2.11 -9.15
C PHE A 64 5.94 -1.14 -10.30
N ASP A 65 5.09 -1.56 -11.23
CA ASP A 65 4.65 -0.79 -12.38
C ASP A 65 3.12 -0.85 -12.50
N ILE A 66 2.48 0.32 -12.55
CA ILE A 66 1.02 0.41 -12.59
C ILE A 66 0.44 -0.30 -13.80
N THR A 67 1.10 -0.21 -14.96
CA THR A 67 0.60 -0.80 -16.20
C THR A 67 0.65 -2.33 -16.20
N THR A 68 1.58 -2.89 -15.40
CA THR A 68 1.79 -4.33 -15.28
C THR A 68 1.04 -4.92 -14.09
N HIS A 69 1.07 -4.22 -12.93
CA HIS A 69 0.61 -4.79 -11.66
C HIS A 69 -0.81 -4.36 -11.26
N VAL A 70 -1.37 -3.35 -11.93
CA VAL A 70 -2.76 -2.93 -11.69
C VAL A 70 -3.63 -3.39 -12.85
N VAL A 71 -4.58 -4.26 -12.54
CA VAL A 71 -5.50 -4.81 -13.53
C VAL A 71 -6.90 -4.20 -13.38
N GLN A 72 -7.71 -4.31 -14.43
CA GLN A 72 -9.12 -3.92 -14.33
C GLN A 72 -9.83 -4.78 -13.26
N PRO A 73 -10.73 -4.18 -12.45
CA PRO A 73 -11.48 -4.92 -11.46
C PRO A 73 -12.24 -6.10 -12.07
N PHE A 74 -12.20 -7.22 -11.38
CA PHE A 74 -12.94 -8.44 -11.75
C PHE A 74 -13.50 -9.12 -10.51
N ASP A 75 -14.49 -9.99 -10.68
CA ASP A 75 -15.09 -10.75 -9.61
C ASP A 75 -14.14 -11.85 -9.13
N ILE A 76 -13.76 -11.82 -7.86
CA ILE A 76 -12.89 -12.84 -7.26
C ILE A 76 -13.66 -14.16 -7.15
N PRO A 77 -13.20 -15.25 -7.78
CA PRO A 77 -13.84 -16.55 -7.69
C PRO A 77 -13.97 -17.04 -6.25
N ARG A 78 -15.11 -17.66 -5.91
CA ARG A 78 -15.41 -18.09 -4.53
C ARG A 78 -14.47 -19.18 -4.02
N ASN A 79 -13.91 -19.98 -4.90
CA ASN A 79 -13.01 -21.09 -4.61
C ASN A 79 -11.54 -20.68 -4.48
N TRP A 80 -11.21 -19.41 -4.68
CA TRP A 80 -9.87 -18.89 -4.39
C TRP A 80 -9.69 -18.72 -2.89
N LEU A 81 -8.47 -19.02 -2.42
CA LEU A 81 -8.10 -18.78 -1.03
C LEU A 81 -8.11 -17.26 -0.77
N ARG A 82 -8.75 -16.83 0.32
CA ARG A 82 -8.77 -15.43 0.74
C ARG A 82 -8.22 -15.29 2.13
N PHE A 83 -7.37 -14.31 2.30
CA PHE A 83 -6.83 -13.93 3.61
C PHE A 83 -6.69 -12.41 3.67
N ARG A 84 -6.41 -11.91 4.86
CA ARG A 84 -6.10 -10.49 5.05
C ARG A 84 -4.82 -10.29 5.82
N THR A 85 -4.18 -9.15 5.61
CA THR A 85 -3.03 -8.71 6.40
C THR A 85 -3.30 -7.33 6.96
N CYS A 86 -2.73 -7.03 8.13
CA CYS A 86 -2.92 -5.75 8.77
C CYS A 86 -1.61 -5.26 9.39
N ASP A 87 -1.28 -4.01 9.07
CA ASP A 87 -0.35 -3.19 9.84
C ASP A 87 -1.19 -2.21 10.67
N TRP A 88 -1.08 -2.33 11.99
CA TRP A 88 -1.88 -1.55 12.93
C TRP A 88 -1.16 -0.28 13.37
N GLY A 89 -1.87 0.85 13.32
CA GLY A 89 -1.46 2.11 13.91
C GLY A 89 -2.64 2.87 14.50
N TYR A 90 -2.41 3.67 15.55
CA TYR A 90 -3.39 4.65 16.06
C TYR A 90 -2.98 6.06 15.65
N SER A 91 -1.81 6.54 16.08
CA SER A 91 -1.25 7.83 15.67
C SER A 91 -0.73 7.80 14.23
N SER A 92 -0.12 6.70 13.82
CA SER A 92 0.12 6.34 12.43
C SER A 92 -1.12 5.71 11.81
N ALA A 93 -1.13 5.58 10.50
CA ALA A 93 -2.22 4.90 9.82
C ALA A 93 -2.24 3.40 10.12
N ALA A 94 -3.45 2.83 10.17
CA ALA A 94 -3.69 1.41 10.12
C ALA A 94 -4.16 1.03 8.71
N CYS A 95 -3.64 -0.07 8.19
CA CYS A 95 -3.99 -0.57 6.87
C CYS A 95 -4.32 -2.06 6.93
N VAL A 96 -5.43 -2.44 6.32
CA VAL A 96 -5.78 -3.85 6.04
C VAL A 96 -5.85 -4.03 4.54
N LEU A 97 -5.21 -5.08 4.06
CA LEU A 97 -5.32 -5.54 2.69
C LEU A 97 -5.99 -6.91 2.67
N TRP A 98 -7.00 -7.10 1.82
CA TRP A 98 -7.58 -8.39 1.52
C TRP A 98 -6.98 -8.93 0.23
N ILE A 99 -6.50 -10.16 0.32
CA ILE A 99 -5.72 -10.81 -0.72
C ILE A 99 -6.39 -12.13 -1.10
N ALA A 100 -6.60 -12.33 -2.38
CA ALA A 100 -7.00 -13.61 -2.94
C ALA A 100 -5.79 -14.28 -3.60
N VAL A 101 -5.74 -15.61 -3.56
CA VAL A 101 -4.68 -16.40 -4.19
C VAL A 101 -5.35 -17.35 -5.19
N ASP A 102 -4.94 -17.25 -6.44
CA ASP A 102 -5.41 -18.14 -7.49
C ASP A 102 -4.68 -19.49 -7.50
N PHE A 103 -5.02 -20.36 -8.43
CA PHE A 103 -4.42 -21.70 -8.52
C PHE A 103 -2.98 -21.72 -9.04
N ASP A 104 -2.55 -20.61 -9.65
CA ASP A 104 -1.18 -20.41 -10.13
C ASP A 104 -0.30 -19.72 -9.07
N ASN A 105 -0.83 -19.52 -7.86
CA ASN A 105 -0.22 -18.80 -6.74
C ASN A 105 0.02 -17.30 -7.00
N ASN A 106 -0.75 -16.67 -7.88
CA ASN A 106 -0.74 -15.22 -7.97
C ASN A 106 -1.55 -14.61 -6.82
N PHE A 107 -1.06 -13.48 -6.31
CA PHE A 107 -1.66 -12.74 -5.22
C PHE A 107 -2.41 -11.53 -5.77
N TRP A 108 -3.70 -11.45 -5.48
CA TRP A 108 -4.60 -10.41 -5.95
C TRP A 108 -5.07 -9.57 -4.75
N VAL A 109 -4.55 -8.35 -4.61
CA VAL A 109 -5.08 -7.40 -3.62
C VAL A 109 -6.38 -6.82 -4.17
N TYR A 110 -7.51 -7.20 -3.59
CA TYR A 110 -8.82 -6.82 -4.13
C TYR A 110 -9.61 -5.86 -3.24
N ARG A 111 -9.14 -5.59 -2.02
CA ARG A 111 -9.76 -4.64 -1.10
C ARG A 111 -8.73 -4.06 -0.16
N GLU A 112 -8.93 -2.79 0.19
CA GLU A 112 -8.13 -2.06 1.16
C GLU A 112 -9.04 -1.36 2.18
N HIS A 113 -8.57 -1.28 3.42
CA HIS A 113 -9.11 -0.37 4.43
C HIS A 113 -7.95 0.38 5.08
N TYR A 114 -7.91 1.67 4.83
CA TYR A 114 -6.88 2.58 5.34
C TYR A 114 -7.54 3.62 6.24
N THR A 115 -7.08 3.73 7.50
CA THR A 115 -7.65 4.66 8.47
C THR A 115 -6.61 5.11 9.50
N GLN A 116 -6.92 6.13 10.26
CA GLN A 116 -6.05 6.67 11.31
C GLN A 116 -6.89 7.15 12.49
N ARG A 117 -6.33 7.11 13.70
CA ARG A 117 -6.98 7.57 14.94
C ARG A 117 -8.26 6.83 15.29
N VAL A 118 -8.32 5.56 14.94
CA VAL A 118 -9.43 4.67 15.26
C VAL A 118 -8.98 3.67 16.30
N THR A 119 -9.78 3.44 17.35
CA THR A 119 -9.47 2.45 18.39
C THR A 119 -9.56 1.02 17.85
N ALA A 120 -8.87 0.07 18.50
CA ALA A 120 -8.77 -1.30 18.01
C ALA A 120 -10.13 -2.01 17.88
N ASP A 121 -11.05 -1.74 18.80
CA ASP A 121 -12.42 -2.29 18.78
C ASP A 121 -13.24 -1.73 17.61
N VAL A 122 -13.21 -0.41 17.40
CA VAL A 122 -13.90 0.23 16.27
C VAL A 122 -13.31 -0.23 14.94
N PHE A 123 -11.98 -0.30 14.86
CA PHE A 123 -11.30 -0.80 13.68
C PHE A 123 -11.69 -2.24 13.35
N ALA A 124 -11.73 -3.12 14.35
CA ALA A 124 -12.14 -4.50 14.16
C ALA A 124 -13.56 -4.61 13.59
N ARG A 125 -14.52 -3.81 14.11
CA ARG A 125 -15.88 -3.75 13.56
C ARG A 125 -15.90 -3.28 12.11
N GLN A 126 -15.13 -2.24 11.76
CA GLN A 126 -15.02 -1.76 10.39
C GLN A 126 -14.46 -2.83 9.44
N VAL A 127 -13.47 -3.60 9.90
CA VAL A 127 -12.90 -4.72 9.11
C VAL A 127 -13.98 -5.78 8.86
N MET A 128 -14.71 -6.19 9.91
CA MET A 128 -15.76 -7.21 9.79
C MET A 128 -16.93 -6.74 8.91
N GLU A 129 -17.31 -5.47 9.01
CA GLU A 129 -18.33 -4.89 8.15
C GLU A 129 -17.95 -4.94 6.67
N LYS A 130 -16.67 -4.65 6.35
CA LYS A 130 -16.18 -4.70 4.96
C LYS A 130 -16.10 -6.12 4.38
N GLU A 131 -16.11 -7.14 5.22
CA GLU A 131 -16.08 -8.54 4.76
C GLU A 131 -17.45 -9.04 4.26
N HIS A 132 -18.57 -8.40 4.65
CA HIS A 132 -19.92 -8.72 4.15
C HIS A 132 -20.23 -10.23 4.09
N ASN A 133 -19.90 -10.98 5.15
CA ASN A 133 -20.02 -12.44 5.21
C ASN A 133 -19.13 -13.21 4.21
N GLU A 134 -18.12 -12.60 3.66
CA GLU A 134 -17.12 -13.25 2.84
C GLU A 134 -16.29 -14.22 3.69
N TYR A 135 -16.01 -15.43 3.17
CA TYR A 135 -15.17 -16.37 3.90
C TYR A 135 -13.70 -15.99 3.78
N ILE A 136 -13.15 -15.41 4.84
CA ILE A 136 -11.73 -15.12 5.00
C ILE A 136 -11.09 -16.22 5.84
N ARG A 137 -10.19 -16.97 5.26
CA ARG A 137 -9.59 -18.15 5.88
C ARG A 137 -8.77 -17.81 7.13
N TYR A 138 -8.00 -16.72 7.09
CA TYR A 138 -7.22 -16.20 8.22
C TYR A 138 -6.86 -14.72 8.01
N GLY A 139 -6.49 -14.08 9.12
CA GLY A 139 -5.90 -12.73 9.11
C GLY A 139 -4.52 -12.78 9.77
N ILE A 140 -3.58 -12.01 9.23
CA ILE A 140 -2.23 -11.82 9.78
C ILE A 140 -2.14 -10.40 10.30
N LEU A 141 -1.70 -10.24 11.54
CA LEU A 141 -1.55 -8.97 12.21
C LEU A 141 -0.12 -8.86 12.76
N ASP A 142 0.46 -7.66 12.71
CA ASP A 142 1.80 -7.46 13.23
C ASP A 142 1.94 -8.00 14.66
N SER A 143 3.01 -8.74 14.88
CA SER A 143 3.24 -9.44 16.14
C SER A 143 3.47 -8.51 17.32
N SER A 144 3.82 -7.24 17.13
CA SER A 144 3.93 -6.25 18.21
C SER A 144 2.61 -5.94 18.89
N THR A 145 1.50 -6.10 18.18
CA THR A 145 0.13 -5.86 18.68
C THR A 145 -0.33 -6.87 19.72
N TRP A 146 0.38 -8.00 19.84
CA TRP A 146 0.12 -9.06 20.83
C TRP A 146 0.80 -8.78 22.18
N ALA A 147 1.71 -7.81 22.21
CA ALA A 147 2.37 -7.41 23.45
C ALA A 147 1.37 -6.72 24.38
N LYS A 148 1.32 -7.15 25.62
CA LYS A 148 0.56 -6.48 26.69
C LYS A 148 1.29 -5.23 27.11
N ARG A 149 0.57 -4.12 27.20
CA ARG A 149 1.10 -2.84 27.66
C ARG A 149 0.60 -2.57 29.08
N GLY A 150 1.49 -2.77 30.07
CA GLY A 150 1.15 -2.57 31.49
C GLY A 150 0.39 -3.74 32.12
N ASP A 151 0.01 -3.58 33.39
CA ASP A 151 -0.56 -4.64 34.22
C ASP A 151 -2.06 -4.89 34.02
N ALA A 152 -2.75 -4.04 33.27
CA ALA A 152 -4.20 -4.10 33.18
C ALA A 152 -4.69 -3.88 31.74
N GLY A 153 -5.13 -4.96 31.14
CA GLY A 153 -5.91 -4.87 29.91
C GLY A 153 -5.52 -5.86 28.82
N PRO A 154 -6.40 -6.06 27.85
CA PRO A 154 -6.11 -6.87 26.68
C PRO A 154 -5.08 -6.18 25.77
N SER A 155 -4.30 -6.99 25.05
CA SER A 155 -3.50 -6.49 23.94
C SER A 155 -4.40 -5.93 22.83
N ILE A 156 -3.81 -5.20 21.89
CA ILE A 156 -4.53 -4.69 20.70
C ILE A 156 -5.15 -5.85 19.93
N ALA A 157 -4.39 -6.92 19.72
CA ALA A 157 -4.88 -8.11 19.03
C ALA A 157 -6.04 -8.79 19.79
N GLU A 158 -5.92 -8.96 21.11
CA GLU A 158 -6.99 -9.52 21.94
C GLU A 158 -8.27 -8.66 21.89
N THR A 159 -8.13 -7.33 21.86
CA THR A 159 -9.27 -6.41 21.71
C THR A 159 -9.99 -6.64 20.39
N MET A 160 -9.26 -6.72 19.29
CA MET A 160 -9.84 -7.00 17.96
C MET A 160 -10.51 -8.38 17.89
N ILE A 161 -9.89 -9.40 18.52
CA ILE A 161 -10.44 -10.76 18.56
C ILE A 161 -11.74 -10.82 19.35
N ARG A 162 -11.88 -10.06 20.44
CA ARG A 162 -13.13 -9.96 21.21
C ARG A 162 -14.29 -9.39 20.40
N GLU A 163 -14.00 -8.49 19.46
CA GLU A 163 -14.97 -7.97 18.49
C GLU A 163 -15.28 -8.94 17.34
N GLY A 164 -14.73 -10.16 17.37
CA GLY A 164 -14.97 -11.19 16.35
C GLY A 164 -13.96 -11.17 15.19
N CYS A 165 -13.09 -10.17 15.12
CA CYS A 165 -12.09 -10.05 14.08
C CYS A 165 -10.86 -10.91 14.40
N ARG A 166 -10.80 -12.13 13.86
CA ARG A 166 -9.77 -13.12 14.18
C ARG A 166 -8.46 -12.82 13.46
N TRP A 167 -7.35 -12.88 14.21
CA TRP A 167 -6.00 -12.65 13.74
C TRP A 167 -5.03 -13.73 14.19
N ARG A 168 -3.93 -13.86 13.45
CA ARG A 168 -2.74 -14.62 13.82
C ARG A 168 -1.56 -13.67 13.83
N PRO A 169 -0.55 -13.87 14.71
CA PRO A 169 0.66 -13.05 14.67
C PRO A 169 1.45 -13.29 13.39
N SER A 170 2.08 -12.22 12.89
CA SER A 170 3.05 -12.32 11.80
C SER A 170 4.28 -13.12 12.26
N ASP A 171 4.91 -13.83 11.32
CA ASP A 171 6.18 -14.50 11.56
C ASP A 171 7.30 -13.45 11.69
N ARG A 172 8.12 -13.56 12.72
CA ARG A 172 9.30 -12.71 12.98
C ARG A 172 10.61 -13.39 12.63
N SER A 173 10.59 -14.59 12.06
CA SER A 173 11.82 -15.28 11.70
C SER A 173 12.65 -14.43 10.72
N PRO A 174 13.99 -14.53 10.74
CA PRO A 174 14.84 -13.83 9.79
C PRO A 174 14.52 -14.15 8.32
N ARG A 175 13.93 -15.34 8.07
CA ARG A 175 13.51 -15.78 6.73
C ARG A 175 12.25 -15.07 6.22
N SER A 176 11.44 -14.50 7.11
CA SER A 176 10.21 -13.77 6.73
C SER A 176 10.47 -12.31 6.39
N ARG A 177 11.67 -11.81 6.62
CA ARG A 177 12.08 -10.46 6.24
C ARG A 177 12.68 -10.52 4.85
N VAL A 178 12.02 -9.88 3.89
CA VAL A 178 12.61 -9.62 2.59
C VAL A 178 13.78 -8.67 2.82
N ALA A 179 14.97 -9.07 2.40
CA ALA A 179 16.18 -8.26 2.46
C ALA A 179 16.10 -7.11 1.45
#